data_adcb51fad0b2dea1ef970a4ba900b968
#
_entry.id   adcb51fad0b2dea1ef970a4ba900b968
#
_cell.length_a   1.000
_cell.length_b   1.000
_cell.length_c   1.000
_cell.angle_alpha   90.00
_cell.angle_beta   90.00
_cell.angle_gamma   90.00
#
_symmetry.space_group_name_H-M   'P 1'
#
loop_
_entity.id
_entity.type
_entity.pdbx_description
1 polymer ?
#
loop_
_entity_poly.entity_id
_entity_poly.type
_entity_poly.pdbx_seq_one_letter_code
_entity_poly.pdbx_strand_id
1 'polypeptide(L)' 'MIPMTDEQKKALAIRQLQNKAQELGRPPIKADFDDATRARIKAFLGPWPRALEAASLKEPKKKGDQ' A
#
# COMPACT_ATOMS: atom_id res chain seq x y z
N MET A 1 9.04 24.96 -8.04
CA MET A 1 8.84 23.55 -7.69
C MET A 1 7.37 23.20 -7.85
N ILE A 2 7.09 22.11 -8.50
CA ILE A 2 5.71 21.72 -8.77
C ILE A 2 5.23 20.82 -7.64
N PRO A 3 4.12 21.15 -7.00
CA PRO A 3 3.60 20.29 -5.95
C PRO A 3 3.14 18.96 -6.53
N MET A 4 3.22 17.93 -5.71
CA MET A 4 2.78 16.61 -6.14
C MET A 4 1.28 16.57 -6.28
N THR A 5 0.82 15.94 -7.34
CA THR A 5 -0.60 15.72 -7.51
C THR A 5 -1.07 14.57 -6.61
N ASP A 6 -2.37 14.43 -6.49
CA ASP A 6 -2.91 13.32 -5.71
C ASP A 6 -2.48 11.99 -6.29
N GLU A 7 -2.42 11.90 -7.60
CA GLU A 7 -1.97 10.67 -8.24
C GLU A 7 -0.53 10.35 -7.90
N GLN A 8 0.31 11.39 -7.88
CA GLN A 8 1.71 11.18 -7.53
C GLN A 8 1.86 10.73 -6.09
N LYS A 9 1.05 11.30 -5.19
CA LYS A 9 1.07 10.89 -3.79
C LYS A 9 0.63 9.45 -3.63
N LYS A 10 -0.40 9.06 -4.36
CA LYS A 10 -0.84 7.67 -4.33
C LYS A 10 0.24 6.74 -4.86
N ALA A 11 0.88 7.15 -5.94
CA ALA A 11 1.95 6.33 -6.52
C ALA A 11 3.09 6.14 -5.54
N LEU A 12 3.43 7.17 -4.78
CA LEU A 12 4.48 7.04 -3.78
C LEU A 12 4.07 6.07 -2.68
N ALA A 13 2.82 6.16 -2.23
CA ALA A 13 2.34 5.25 -1.21
C ALA A 13 2.36 3.82 -1.70
N ILE A 14 1.95 3.61 -2.94
CA ILE A 14 1.98 2.28 -3.55
C ILE A 14 3.42 1.78 -3.60
N ARG A 15 4.34 2.64 -4.01
CA ARG A 15 5.74 2.25 -4.10
C ARG A 15 6.30 1.86 -2.74
N GLN A 16 5.93 2.60 -1.71
CA GLN A 16 6.38 2.27 -0.36
C GLN A 16 5.89 0.89 0.05
N LEU A 17 4.64 0.59 -0.25
CA LEU A 17 4.10 -0.73 0.05
C LEU A 17 4.83 -1.82 -0.71
N GLN A 18 5.08 -1.59 -1.99
CA GLN A 18 5.75 -2.59 -2.81
C GLN A 18 7.18 -2.82 -2.38
N ASN A 19 7.88 -1.74 -2.04
CA ASN A 19 9.26 -1.86 -1.57
C ASN A 19 9.32 -2.64 -0.27
N LYS A 20 8.39 -2.36 0.63
CA LYS A 20 8.36 -3.08 1.90
C LYS A 20 8.04 -4.55 1.68
N ALA A 21 7.13 -4.84 0.76
CA ALA A 21 6.78 -6.21 0.46
C ALA A 21 7.98 -6.99 -0.07
N GLN A 22 8.78 -6.36 -0.93
CA GLN A 22 9.97 -7.01 -1.43
C GLN A 22 10.98 -7.25 -0.32
N GLU A 23 11.10 -6.30 0.57
CA GLU A 23 12.02 -6.42 1.69
C GLU A 23 11.62 -7.57 2.61
N LEU A 24 10.31 -7.71 2.84
CA LEU A 24 9.80 -8.69 3.78
C LEU A 24 9.55 -10.05 3.14
N GLY A 25 9.42 -10.09 1.82
CA GLY A 25 9.04 -11.31 1.12
C GLY A 25 7.57 -11.68 1.30
N ARG A 26 6.75 -10.71 1.72
CA ARG A 26 5.32 -10.91 1.92
C ARG A 26 4.64 -9.55 1.92
N PRO A 27 3.32 -9.52 1.73
CA PRO A 27 2.61 -8.24 1.83
C PRO A 27 2.79 -7.65 3.24
N PRO A 28 3.05 -6.35 3.32
CA PRO A 28 3.28 -5.73 4.62
C PRO A 28 1.99 -5.60 5.42
N ILE A 29 2.12 -5.59 6.73
CA ILE A 29 1.00 -5.34 7.62
C ILE A 29 1.21 -3.98 8.27
N LYS A 30 0.20 -3.53 9.00
CA LYS A 30 0.27 -2.20 9.60
C LYS A 30 1.48 -2.06 10.52
N ALA A 31 1.82 -3.13 11.22
CA ALA A 31 2.92 -3.09 12.17
C ALA A 31 4.28 -2.91 11.50
N ASP A 32 4.35 -3.11 10.19
CA ASP A 32 5.61 -2.97 9.47
C ASP A 32 5.96 -1.51 9.17
N PHE A 33 5.03 -0.60 9.44
CA PHE A 33 5.24 0.82 9.22
C PHE A 33 5.02 1.59 10.50
N ASP A 34 5.65 2.77 10.58
CA ASP A 34 5.40 3.64 11.71
C ASP A 34 4.05 4.34 11.55
N ASP A 35 3.60 4.98 12.62
CA ASP A 35 2.28 5.60 12.62
C ASP A 35 2.13 6.65 11.53
N ALA A 36 3.17 7.46 11.33
CA ALA A 36 3.10 8.52 10.34
C ALA A 36 2.94 7.95 8.94
N THR A 37 3.70 6.90 8.62
CA THR A 37 3.63 6.28 7.30
C THR A 37 2.28 5.61 7.09
N ARG A 38 1.78 4.92 8.12
CA ARG A 38 0.46 4.29 8.01
C ARG A 38 -0.63 5.31 7.77
N ALA A 39 -0.56 6.42 8.49
CA ALA A 39 -1.56 7.47 8.32
C ALA A 39 -1.52 8.03 6.92
N ARG A 40 -0.33 8.20 6.38
CA ARG A 40 -0.18 8.71 5.03
C ARG A 40 -0.74 7.74 4.00
N ILE A 41 -0.43 6.47 4.15
CA ILE A 41 -0.93 5.46 3.23
C ILE A 41 -2.45 5.40 3.29
N LYS A 42 -3.01 5.43 4.50
CA LYS A 42 -4.45 5.42 4.66
C LYS A 42 -5.09 6.65 4.02
N ALA A 43 -4.45 7.82 4.17
CA ALA A 43 -4.98 9.05 3.62
C ALA A 43 -5.02 9.00 2.09
N PHE A 44 -4.02 8.39 1.48
CA PHE A 44 -3.92 8.38 0.02
C PHE A 44 -4.60 7.19 -0.62
N LEU A 45 -4.51 6.03 0.00
CA LEU A 45 -5.00 4.79 -0.62
C LEU A 45 -6.26 4.24 0.05
N GLY A 46 -6.57 4.70 1.27
CA GLY A 46 -7.74 4.24 1.98
C GLY A 46 -7.41 3.15 2.98
N PRO A 47 -8.42 2.40 3.42
CA PRO A 47 -8.19 1.32 4.41
C PRO A 47 -7.09 0.37 3.96
N TRP A 48 -6.45 -0.27 4.94
CA TRP A 48 -5.30 -1.11 4.65
C TRP A 48 -5.56 -2.15 3.55
N PRO A 49 -6.67 -2.90 3.58
CA PRO A 49 -6.92 -3.86 2.50
C PRO A 49 -6.97 -3.19 1.13
N ARG A 50 -7.55 -1.99 1.05
CA ARG A 50 -7.58 -1.26 -0.21
C ARG A 50 -6.20 -0.83 -0.63
N ALA A 51 -5.39 -0.39 0.32
CA ALA A 51 -4.03 0.03 0.03
C ALA A 51 -3.24 -1.13 -0.57
N LEU A 52 -3.39 -2.31 0.00
CA LEU A 52 -2.71 -3.49 -0.52
C LEU A 52 -3.20 -3.84 -1.92
N GLU A 53 -4.49 -3.71 -2.16
CA GLU A 53 -5.03 -3.94 -3.50
C GLU A 53 -4.46 -2.96 -4.50
N ALA A 54 -4.37 -1.69 -4.11
CA ALA A 54 -3.84 -0.67 -5.00
C ALA A 54 -2.39 -0.96 -5.36
N ALA A 55 -1.65 -1.56 -4.44
CA ALA A 55 -0.26 -1.91 -4.68
C ALA A 55 -0.11 -3.30 -5.28
N SER A 56 -1.21 -3.96 -5.58
CA SER A 56 -1.23 -5.33 -6.11
C SER A 56 -0.54 -6.32 -5.18
N LEU A 57 -0.65 -6.08 -3.89
CA LEU A 57 -0.02 -6.93 -2.89
C LEU A 57 -1.00 -7.84 -2.19
N LYS A 58 -2.29 -7.52 -2.29
CA LYS A 58 -3.30 -8.36 -1.68
C LYS A 58 -3.53 -9.57 -2.56
N GLU A 59 -3.46 -10.74 -1.97
CA GLU A 59 -3.69 -11.93 -2.73
C GLU A 59 -5.13 -11.99 -3.20
N PRO A 60 -5.37 -12.35 -4.46
CA PRO A 60 -6.74 -12.49 -4.93
C PRO A 60 -7.41 -13.62 -4.20
N LYS A 61 -8.65 -13.43 -3.87
CA LYS A 61 -9.40 -14.51 -3.26
C LYS A 61 -9.62 -15.61 -4.27
N LYS A 62 -9.28 -16.74 -3.83
CA LYS A 62 -9.56 -17.86 -4.70
C LYS A 62 -11.03 -18.08 -4.71
N LYS A 63 -11.47 -18.25 -5.68
CA LYS A 63 -12.84 -18.43 -5.69
C LYS A 63 -13.22 -19.71 -5.81
N GLY A 64 -12.57 -19.67 -5.48
CA GLY A 64 -12.56 -20.43 -5.37
C GLY A 64 -12.45 -21.11 -5.57
N ASP A 65 -12.19 -20.71 -5.64
CA ASP A 65 -11.85 -21.00 -5.60
C ASP A 65 -12.19 -21.33 -5.46
N GLN A 66 -12.41 -21.18 -5.56
CA GLN A 66 -12.64 -21.18 -5.41
C GLN A 66 -12.90 -21.44 -5.49
#